data_258917a90105a2b766ee32d1d680c772
#
_entry.id   258917a90105a2b766ee32d1d680c772
#
_cell.length_a   1.000
_cell.length_b   1.000
_cell.length_c   1.000
_cell.angle_alpha   90.00
_cell.angle_beta   90.00
_cell.angle_gamma   90.00
#
_symmetry.space_group_name_H-M   'P 1'
#
loop_
_entity.id
_entity.type
_entity.pdbx_description
1 polymer ?
#
loop_
_entity_poly.entity_id
_entity_poly.type
_entity_poly.pdbx_seq_one_letter_code
_entity_poly.pdbx_strand_id
1 'polypeptide(L)'
;MYRKLTDTDGQEGVMDGEAQQQLKLRIYEATIEEFREKGFKFTMDDMARRLGVSKKTIYQVVRDKESLFFDTATYIYEQIKRSEQAVMDDDRLTTVEKIKAILIAMPDSYSELDWRQIYQLENSYPRIFARVRVMMEQQWDNTIELLKRVIAEGVIRNSQIPVIKTM
;
A
#
# COMPACT_ATOMS: atom_id res chain seq x y z
N MET A 1 -3.90 28.23 2.97
CA MET A 1 -5.14 28.99 3.31
C MET A 1 -6.33 28.13 2.91
N TYR A 2 -6.81 27.27 3.82
CA TYR A 2 -7.86 26.29 3.54
C TYR A 2 -9.24 26.92 3.80
N ARG A 3 -10.07 26.94 2.77
CA ARG A 3 -11.44 27.44 2.82
C ARG A 3 -12.30 26.45 3.62
N LYS A 4 -12.84 26.89 4.76
CA LYS A 4 -13.88 26.22 5.51
C LYS A 4 -15.12 26.07 4.60
N LEU A 5 -15.49 24.85 4.25
CA LEU A 5 -16.82 24.55 3.74
C LEU A 5 -17.76 24.47 4.95
N THR A 6 -18.53 25.51 5.15
CA THR A 6 -19.61 25.52 6.12
C THR A 6 -20.85 24.94 5.45
N ASP A 7 -21.24 23.74 5.87
CA ASP A 7 -22.52 23.16 5.49
C ASP A 7 -23.64 23.86 6.24
N THR A 8 -24.48 24.57 5.48
CA THR A 8 -25.83 24.96 5.87
C THR A 8 -26.74 24.33 4.83
N ASP A 9 -27.26 23.21 5.13
CA ASP A 9 -28.60 22.67 4.90
C ASP A 9 -28.56 21.14 4.85
N GLY A 10 -29.49 20.49 5.56
CA GLY A 10 -29.60 19.07 5.73
C GLY A 10 -30.04 18.29 4.47
N GLN A 11 -29.30 18.39 3.38
CA GLN A 11 -29.38 17.45 2.27
C GLN A 11 -28.23 16.48 2.34
N GLU A 12 -28.53 15.20 2.51
CA GLU A 12 -27.59 14.10 2.32
C GLU A 12 -27.19 14.06 0.83
N GLY A 13 -26.23 14.90 0.46
CA GLY A 13 -25.65 14.91 -0.87
C GLY A 13 -24.88 13.60 -1.04
N VAL A 14 -25.33 12.75 -1.95
CA VAL A 14 -24.53 11.63 -2.46
C VAL A 14 -23.28 12.26 -3.05
N MET A 15 -22.10 11.98 -2.43
CA MET A 15 -20.83 12.42 -2.97
C MET A 15 -20.69 11.87 -4.38
N ASP A 16 -20.26 12.69 -5.34
CA ASP A 16 -19.97 12.20 -6.67
C ASP A 16 -18.81 11.19 -6.63
N GLY A 17 -18.66 10.35 -7.65
CA GLY A 17 -17.67 9.28 -7.67
C GLY A 17 -16.24 9.80 -7.56
N GLU A 18 -15.97 11.00 -8.06
CA GLU A 18 -14.65 11.63 -7.99
C GLU A 18 -14.32 12.10 -6.58
N ALA A 19 -15.25 12.76 -5.91
CA ALA A 19 -15.10 13.19 -4.52
C ALA A 19 -14.96 11.99 -3.57
N GLN A 20 -15.69 10.90 -3.82
CA GLN A 20 -15.52 9.64 -3.10
C GLN A 20 -14.11 9.07 -3.26
N GLN A 21 -13.60 9.04 -4.48
CA GLN A 21 -12.27 8.51 -4.78
C GLN A 21 -11.17 9.37 -4.13
N GLN A 22 -11.29 10.68 -4.18
CA GLN A 22 -10.35 11.59 -3.52
C GLN A 22 -10.38 11.43 -2.01
N LEU A 23 -11.57 11.29 -1.40
CA LEU A 23 -11.69 11.03 0.03
C LEU A 23 -11.05 9.69 0.41
N LYS A 24 -11.24 8.65 -0.39
CA LYS A 24 -10.62 7.33 -0.19
C LYS A 24 -9.10 7.42 -0.14
N LEU A 25 -8.49 8.09 -1.10
CA LEU A 25 -7.03 8.27 -1.14
C LEU A 25 -6.52 9.01 0.11
N ARG A 26 -7.17 10.10 0.49
CA ARG A 26 -6.84 10.84 1.72
C ARG A 26 -6.97 9.97 2.97
N ILE A 27 -7.97 9.11 3.04
CA ILE A 27 -8.16 8.16 4.16
C ILE A 27 -7.02 7.16 4.20
N TYR A 28 -6.57 6.61 3.06
CA TYR A 28 -5.45 5.67 3.02
C TYR A 28 -4.14 6.33 3.46
N GLU A 29 -3.84 7.52 2.97
CA GLU A 29 -2.66 8.29 3.40
C GLU A 29 -2.70 8.59 4.90
N ALA A 30 -3.84 9.07 5.41
CA ALA A 30 -4.02 9.30 6.85
C ALA A 30 -3.89 8.00 7.67
N THR A 31 -4.32 6.86 7.12
CA THR A 31 -4.16 5.55 7.77
C THR A 31 -2.70 5.17 7.88
N ILE A 32 -1.89 5.42 6.86
CA ILE A 32 -0.45 5.19 6.86
C ILE A 32 0.23 6.04 7.93
N GLU A 33 -0.12 7.32 8.03
CA GLU A 33 0.41 8.22 9.04
C GLU A 33 0.02 7.80 10.47
N GLU A 34 -1.25 7.49 10.71
CA GLU A 34 -1.71 7.00 12.03
C GLU A 34 -1.04 5.67 12.38
N PHE A 35 -0.86 4.78 11.41
CA PHE A 35 -0.16 3.52 11.60
C PHE A 35 1.32 3.74 11.95
N ARG A 36 1.99 4.68 11.30
CA ARG A 36 3.39 5.05 11.60
C ARG A 36 3.54 5.54 13.04
N GLU A 37 2.59 6.38 13.51
CA GLU A 37 2.65 6.98 14.85
C GLU A 37 2.20 6.03 15.96
N LYS A 38 1.13 5.25 15.74
CA LYS A 38 0.41 4.51 16.79
C LYS A 38 0.31 3.00 16.55
N GLY A 39 0.81 2.52 15.40
CA GLY A 39 0.59 1.13 14.97
C GLY A 39 -0.91 0.83 14.84
N PHE A 40 -1.32 -0.38 15.20
CA PHE A 40 -2.73 -0.79 15.13
C PHE A 40 -3.64 -0.18 16.20
N LYS A 41 -3.09 0.62 17.11
CA LYS A 41 -3.86 1.20 18.23
C LYS A 41 -4.64 2.45 17.86
N PHE A 42 -4.38 3.08 16.71
CA PHE A 42 -5.15 4.24 16.30
C PHE A 42 -6.65 3.94 16.20
N THR A 43 -7.47 4.96 16.39
CA THR A 43 -8.94 4.86 16.37
C THR A 43 -9.53 5.60 15.17
N MET A 44 -10.82 5.34 14.88
CA MET A 44 -11.55 6.12 13.86
C MET A 44 -11.74 7.58 14.28
N ASP A 45 -11.63 7.89 15.57
CA ASP A 45 -11.61 9.28 16.08
C ASP A 45 -10.28 9.97 15.75
N ASP A 46 -9.17 9.25 15.82
CA ASP A 46 -7.87 9.78 15.41
C ASP A 46 -7.89 10.10 13.92
N MET A 47 -8.43 9.19 13.09
CA MET A 47 -8.61 9.40 11.66
C MET A 47 -9.47 10.62 11.36
N ALA A 48 -10.62 10.75 12.02
CA ALA A 48 -11.54 11.88 11.85
C ALA A 48 -10.85 13.21 12.20
N ARG A 49 -10.10 13.24 13.28
CA ARG A 49 -9.33 14.41 13.73
C ARG A 49 -8.23 14.78 12.72
N ARG A 50 -7.44 13.80 12.24
CA ARG A 50 -6.38 14.03 11.26
C ARG A 50 -6.91 14.54 9.94
N LEU A 51 -8.00 13.99 9.47
CA LEU A 51 -8.63 14.37 8.20
C LEU A 51 -9.45 15.66 8.27
N GLY A 52 -9.83 16.11 9.49
CA GLY A 52 -10.72 17.25 9.67
C GLY A 52 -12.15 16.99 9.21
N VAL A 53 -12.61 15.72 9.28
CA VAL A 53 -13.96 15.30 8.87
C VAL A 53 -14.65 14.53 10.01
N SER A 54 -15.96 14.28 9.86
CA SER A 54 -16.70 13.43 10.80
C SER A 54 -16.40 11.94 10.59
N LYS A 55 -16.56 11.10 11.63
CA LYS A 55 -16.54 9.65 11.47
C LYS A 55 -17.61 9.17 10.47
N LYS A 56 -18.78 9.81 10.45
CA LYS A 56 -19.85 9.50 9.49
C LYS A 56 -19.33 9.67 8.06
N THR A 57 -18.58 10.74 7.78
CA THR A 57 -17.97 10.99 6.47
C THR A 57 -16.98 9.89 6.07
N ILE A 58 -16.15 9.41 7.01
CA ILE A 58 -15.23 8.29 6.74
C ILE A 58 -16.01 7.01 6.43
N TYR A 59 -17.05 6.71 7.21
CA TYR A 59 -17.88 5.50 7.01
C TYR A 59 -18.75 5.53 5.74
N GLN A 60 -18.83 6.65 5.02
CA GLN A 60 -19.45 6.69 3.69
C GLN A 60 -18.62 5.93 2.64
N VAL A 61 -17.30 5.83 2.84
CA VAL A 61 -16.37 5.20 1.87
C VAL A 61 -15.60 4.00 2.43
N VAL A 62 -15.59 3.84 3.75
CA VAL A 62 -14.92 2.75 4.48
C VAL A 62 -15.94 2.02 5.35
N ARG A 63 -16.05 0.72 5.21
CA ARG A 63 -17.03 -0.08 5.95
C ARG A 63 -16.72 -0.19 7.44
N ASP A 64 -15.49 -0.52 7.76
CA ASP A 64 -14.99 -0.74 9.13
C ASP A 64 -13.46 -0.62 9.16
N LYS A 65 -12.88 -0.61 10.36
CA LYS A 65 -11.43 -0.49 10.54
C LYS A 65 -10.67 -1.69 9.96
N GLU A 66 -11.25 -2.87 9.97
CA GLU A 66 -10.64 -4.08 9.42
C GLU A 66 -10.51 -3.98 7.89
N SER A 67 -11.60 -3.59 7.21
CA SER A 67 -11.54 -3.35 5.76
C SER A 67 -10.61 -2.19 5.40
N LEU A 68 -10.54 -1.14 6.22
CA LEU A 68 -9.61 -0.04 6.03
C LEU A 68 -8.15 -0.52 5.98
N PHE A 69 -7.74 -1.41 6.88
CA PHE A 69 -6.39 -1.96 6.86
C PHE A 69 -6.11 -2.71 5.56
N PHE A 70 -7.04 -3.55 5.12
CA PHE A 70 -6.85 -4.30 3.88
C PHE A 70 -6.81 -3.37 2.66
N ASP A 71 -7.72 -2.42 2.58
CA ASP A 71 -7.80 -1.48 1.47
C ASP A 71 -6.55 -0.59 1.42
N THR A 72 -6.04 -0.15 2.59
CA THR A 72 -4.78 0.61 2.68
C THR A 72 -3.59 -0.24 2.27
N ALA A 73 -3.50 -1.50 2.71
CA ALA A 73 -2.45 -2.42 2.29
C ALA A 73 -2.48 -2.65 0.77
N THR A 74 -3.67 -2.79 0.19
CA THR A 74 -3.85 -2.92 -1.27
C THR A 74 -3.38 -1.65 -1.99
N TYR A 75 -3.72 -0.49 -1.48
CA TYR A 75 -3.27 0.79 -2.04
C TYR A 75 -1.73 0.91 -2.03
N ILE A 76 -1.08 0.59 -0.91
CA ILE A 76 0.39 0.58 -0.81
C ILE A 76 0.99 -0.40 -1.84
N TYR A 77 0.43 -1.61 -1.90
CA TYR A 77 0.85 -2.63 -2.85
C TYR A 77 0.80 -2.15 -4.29
N GLU A 78 -0.31 -1.52 -4.70
CA GLU A 78 -0.47 -0.98 -6.04
C GLU A 78 0.55 0.13 -6.36
N GLN A 79 0.89 0.98 -5.38
CA GLN A 79 1.92 2.01 -5.56
C GLN A 79 3.31 1.39 -5.76
N ILE A 80 3.65 0.36 -4.97
CA ILE A 80 4.91 -0.39 -5.14
C ILE A 80 4.96 -1.02 -6.53
N LYS A 81 3.88 -1.67 -6.97
CA LYS A 81 3.80 -2.28 -8.30
C LYS A 81 3.96 -1.28 -9.45
N ARG A 82 3.40 -0.08 -9.31
CA ARG A 82 3.60 1.00 -10.27
C ARG A 82 5.08 1.44 -10.33
N SER A 83 5.75 1.55 -9.18
CA SER A 83 7.18 1.89 -9.11
C SER A 83 8.03 0.79 -9.73
N GLU A 84 7.74 -0.49 -9.47
CA GLU A 84 8.40 -1.63 -10.11
C GLU A 84 8.19 -1.62 -11.63
N GLN A 85 6.96 -1.37 -12.09
CA GLN A 85 6.65 -1.33 -13.52
C GLN A 85 7.42 -0.22 -14.24
N ALA A 86 7.54 0.95 -13.63
CA ALA A 86 8.34 2.04 -14.19
C ALA A 86 9.81 1.63 -14.37
N VAL A 87 10.37 0.83 -13.45
CA VAL A 87 11.72 0.24 -13.60
C VAL A 87 11.76 -0.79 -14.72
N MET A 88 10.74 -1.64 -14.83
CA MET A 88 10.65 -2.66 -15.90
C MET A 88 10.63 -2.02 -17.29
N ASP A 89 9.93 -0.90 -17.44
CA ASP A 89 9.73 -0.19 -18.70
C ASP A 89 10.89 0.77 -19.05
N ASP A 90 11.87 0.96 -18.15
CA ASP A 90 13.03 1.84 -18.44
C ASP A 90 14.08 1.12 -19.29
N ASP A 91 14.04 1.36 -20.59
CA ASP A 91 14.98 0.76 -21.56
C ASP A 91 16.44 1.25 -21.41
N ARG A 92 16.71 2.26 -20.58
CA ARG A 92 18.06 2.76 -20.30
C ARG A 92 18.79 1.84 -19.31
N LEU A 93 18.07 1.01 -18.56
CA LEU A 93 18.61 0.12 -17.54
C LEU A 93 18.89 -1.27 -18.11
N THR A 94 20.05 -1.80 -17.80
CA THR A 94 20.38 -3.21 -18.02
C THR A 94 19.53 -4.11 -17.12
N THR A 95 19.40 -5.40 -17.44
CA THR A 95 18.64 -6.36 -16.62
C THR A 95 19.14 -6.40 -15.16
N VAL A 96 20.45 -6.31 -14.95
CA VAL A 96 21.07 -6.29 -13.61
C VAL A 96 20.69 -5.00 -12.85
N GLU A 97 20.71 -3.86 -13.53
CA GLU A 97 20.32 -2.57 -12.94
C GLU A 97 18.84 -2.55 -12.60
N LYS A 98 17.99 -3.13 -13.45
CA LYS A 98 16.55 -3.31 -13.16
C LYS A 98 16.32 -4.15 -11.89
N ILE A 99 17.04 -5.27 -11.72
CA ILE A 99 16.93 -6.09 -10.50
C ILE A 99 17.31 -5.26 -9.27
N LYS A 100 18.43 -4.53 -9.30
CA LYS A 100 18.86 -3.67 -8.19
C LYS A 100 17.81 -2.59 -7.90
N ALA A 101 17.29 -1.96 -8.94
CA ALA A 101 16.29 -0.91 -8.80
C ALA A 101 14.96 -1.43 -8.23
N ILE A 102 14.49 -2.61 -8.67
CA ILE A 102 13.25 -3.23 -8.14
C ILE A 102 13.39 -3.59 -6.66
N LEU A 103 14.53 -4.11 -6.21
CA LEU A 103 14.75 -4.45 -4.80
C LEU A 103 14.67 -3.24 -3.86
N ILE A 104 14.82 -2.02 -4.38
CA ILE A 104 14.71 -0.76 -3.65
C ILE A 104 13.57 0.13 -4.15
N ALA A 105 12.74 -0.36 -5.08
CA ALA A 105 11.64 0.38 -5.70
C ALA A 105 10.45 0.58 -4.75
N MET A 106 10.72 1.02 -3.53
CA MET A 106 9.70 1.39 -2.57
C MET A 106 9.51 2.91 -2.62
N PRO A 107 8.28 3.41 -2.79
CA PRO A 107 8.04 4.85 -2.68
C PRO A 107 8.53 5.39 -1.33
N ASP A 108 9.17 6.56 -1.33
CA ASP A 108 9.78 7.17 -0.14
C ASP A 108 8.77 7.30 1.01
N SER A 109 7.50 7.55 0.69
CA SER A 109 6.40 7.63 1.66
C SER A 109 6.20 6.35 2.50
N TYR A 110 6.71 5.20 2.06
CA TYR A 110 6.57 3.91 2.76
C TYR A 110 7.90 3.37 3.31
N SER A 111 9.02 4.01 3.00
CA SER A 111 10.35 3.57 3.43
C SER A 111 10.52 3.56 4.96
N GLU A 112 9.79 4.44 5.66
CA GLU A 112 9.82 4.56 7.12
C GLU A 112 8.83 3.63 7.84
N LEU A 113 8.02 2.84 7.10
CA LEU A 113 7.09 1.91 7.74
C LEU A 113 7.86 0.74 8.36
N ASP A 114 7.59 0.46 9.62
CA ASP A 114 8.08 -0.76 10.26
C ASP A 114 7.24 -1.97 9.81
N TRP A 115 7.67 -2.59 8.73
CA TRP A 115 7.01 -3.75 8.14
C TRP A 115 6.85 -4.93 9.09
N ARG A 116 7.66 -5.02 10.15
CA ARG A 116 7.53 -6.05 11.18
C ARG A 116 6.22 -5.92 11.94
N GLN A 117 5.65 -4.72 12.01
CA GLN A 117 4.34 -4.52 12.64
C GLN A 117 3.21 -5.21 11.87
N ILE A 118 3.37 -5.49 10.58
CA ILE A 118 2.37 -6.24 9.79
C ILE A 118 2.10 -7.62 10.42
N TYR A 119 3.10 -8.26 11.00
CA TYR A 119 2.92 -9.54 11.71
C TYR A 119 2.03 -9.40 12.96
N GLN A 120 1.88 -8.21 13.52
CA GLN A 120 0.90 -7.97 14.60
C GLN A 120 -0.54 -8.08 14.13
N LEU A 121 -0.81 -7.93 12.80
CA LEU A 121 -2.13 -8.22 12.21
C LEU A 121 -2.55 -9.67 12.44
N GLU A 122 -1.62 -10.61 12.47
CA GLU A 122 -1.92 -12.03 12.67
C GLU A 122 -2.71 -12.27 13.97
N ASN A 123 -2.33 -11.55 15.04
CA ASN A 123 -2.99 -11.66 16.33
C ASN A 123 -4.28 -10.85 16.43
N SER A 124 -4.32 -9.65 15.80
CA SER A 124 -5.44 -8.71 15.97
C SER A 124 -6.50 -8.85 14.89
N TYR A 125 -6.10 -9.22 13.67
CA TYR A 125 -6.94 -9.31 12.48
C TYR A 125 -6.51 -10.48 11.58
N PRO A 126 -6.62 -11.75 12.03
CA PRO A 126 -6.04 -12.91 11.34
C PRO A 126 -6.57 -13.11 9.91
N ARG A 127 -7.82 -12.76 9.65
CA ARG A 127 -8.42 -12.84 8.31
C ARG A 127 -7.78 -11.83 7.34
N ILE A 128 -7.50 -10.62 7.82
CA ILE A 128 -6.83 -9.59 7.02
C ILE A 128 -5.38 -9.97 6.80
N PHE A 129 -4.69 -10.43 7.86
CA PHE A 129 -3.32 -10.90 7.74
C PHE A 129 -3.17 -11.98 6.65
N ALA A 130 -4.04 -12.99 6.64
CA ALA A 130 -4.02 -14.04 5.63
C ALA A 130 -4.15 -13.47 4.19
N ARG A 131 -5.03 -12.48 3.98
CA ARG A 131 -5.21 -11.84 2.66
C ARG A 131 -4.01 -10.98 2.26
N VAL A 132 -3.48 -10.18 3.20
CA VAL A 132 -2.29 -9.35 2.98
C VAL A 132 -1.08 -10.24 2.68
N ARG A 133 -0.91 -11.35 3.41
CA ARG A 133 0.18 -12.31 3.16
C ARG A 133 0.12 -12.87 1.74
N VAL A 134 -1.04 -13.33 1.28
CA VAL A 134 -1.21 -13.82 -0.10
C VAL A 134 -0.83 -12.74 -1.11
N MET A 135 -1.26 -11.51 -0.89
CA MET A 135 -0.91 -10.38 -1.74
C MET A 135 0.61 -10.13 -1.75
N MET A 136 1.28 -10.18 -0.59
CA MET A 136 2.74 -10.04 -0.49
C MET A 136 3.50 -11.19 -1.18
N GLU A 137 3.00 -12.42 -1.08
CA GLU A 137 3.60 -13.58 -1.76
C GLU A 137 3.57 -13.46 -3.28
N GLN A 138 2.57 -12.76 -3.85
CA GLN A 138 2.45 -12.50 -5.29
C GLN A 138 3.34 -11.36 -5.79
N GLN A 139 4.05 -10.66 -4.91
CA GLN A 139 4.89 -9.50 -5.28
C GLN A 139 6.14 -9.85 -6.09
N TRP A 140 6.58 -11.10 -6.08
CA TRP A 140 7.87 -11.50 -6.63
C TRP A 140 7.90 -11.71 -8.15
N ASP A 141 6.77 -11.53 -8.85
CA ASP A 141 6.66 -11.89 -10.26
C ASP A 141 7.65 -11.12 -11.16
N ASN A 142 7.74 -9.78 -10.99
CA ASN A 142 8.70 -8.95 -11.74
C ASN A 142 10.15 -9.31 -11.40
N THR A 143 10.45 -9.51 -10.12
CA THR A 143 11.80 -9.93 -9.67
C THR A 143 12.18 -11.29 -10.25
N ILE A 144 11.26 -12.26 -10.25
CA ILE A 144 11.48 -13.60 -10.81
C ILE A 144 11.67 -13.51 -12.32
N GLU A 145 10.92 -12.69 -13.01
CA GLU A 145 11.08 -12.48 -14.45
C GLU A 145 12.48 -11.94 -14.79
N LEU A 146 12.93 -10.91 -14.07
CA LEU A 146 14.28 -10.37 -14.26
C LEU A 146 15.37 -11.37 -13.90
N LEU A 147 15.20 -12.16 -12.83
CA LEU A 147 16.14 -13.23 -12.48
C LEU A 147 16.26 -14.28 -13.60
N LYS A 148 15.14 -14.67 -14.22
CA LYS A 148 15.15 -15.56 -15.38
C LYS A 148 15.91 -14.95 -16.56
N ARG A 149 15.76 -13.64 -16.81
CA ARG A 149 16.45 -12.92 -17.89
C ARG A 149 17.97 -12.89 -17.64
N VAL A 150 18.45 -12.51 -16.45
CA VAL A 150 19.91 -12.49 -16.16
C VAL A 150 20.54 -13.87 -16.20
N ILE A 151 19.79 -14.95 -15.89
CA ILE A 151 20.25 -16.32 -16.06
C ILE A 151 20.40 -16.64 -17.56
N ALA A 152 19.40 -16.29 -18.38
CA ALA A 152 19.43 -16.49 -19.82
C ALA A 152 20.57 -15.69 -20.51
N GLU A 153 20.86 -14.50 -19.97
CA GLU A 153 22.00 -13.65 -20.39
C GLU A 153 23.37 -14.19 -19.91
N GLY A 154 23.40 -15.24 -19.10
CA GLY A 154 24.63 -15.86 -18.58
C GLY A 154 25.34 -15.04 -17.49
N VAL A 155 24.69 -14.02 -16.93
CA VAL A 155 25.25 -13.14 -15.90
C VAL A 155 25.29 -13.85 -14.53
N ILE A 156 24.29 -14.67 -14.22
CA ILE A 156 24.26 -15.49 -12.99
C ILE A 156 23.95 -16.96 -13.30
N ARG A 157 24.39 -17.85 -12.41
CA ARG A 157 24.13 -19.29 -12.56
C ARG A 157 22.71 -19.65 -12.11
N ASN A 158 22.07 -20.58 -12.82
CA ASN A 158 20.71 -21.06 -12.55
C ASN A 158 20.59 -21.94 -11.27
N SER A 159 21.19 -21.57 -10.16
CA SER A 159 21.20 -22.48 -9.01
C SER A 159 20.25 -22.15 -7.87
N GLN A 160 19.53 -21.01 -7.86
CA GLN A 160 18.94 -20.57 -6.59
C GLN A 160 17.58 -19.81 -6.67
N ILE A 161 16.86 -19.81 -7.78
CA ILE A 161 15.52 -19.17 -7.83
C ILE A 161 14.53 -19.72 -6.76
N PRO A 162 14.50 -21.05 -6.46
CA PRO A 162 13.62 -21.59 -5.43
C PRO A 162 13.87 -21.01 -4.03
N VAL A 163 15.11 -20.66 -3.71
CA VAL A 163 15.50 -20.13 -2.38
C VAL A 163 14.95 -18.71 -2.15
N ILE A 164 14.86 -17.92 -3.21
CA ILE A 164 14.35 -16.53 -3.12
C ILE A 164 12.85 -16.49 -2.81
N LYS A 165 12.08 -17.50 -3.28
CA LYS A 165 10.63 -17.63 -2.98
C LYS A 165 10.33 -18.07 -1.54
N THR A 166 11.30 -18.62 -0.84
CA THR A 166 11.12 -19.18 0.53
C THR A 166 11.69 -18.28 1.62
N MET A 167 12.31 -17.17 1.29
CA MET A 167 12.77 -16.14 2.22
C MET A 167 11.71 -15.04 2.39
#